data_533e468d229b7f9f1cbe8fcb3859c7b6
#
_entry.id   533e468d229b7f9f1cbe8fcb3859c7b6
#
_cell.length_a   1.000
_cell.length_b   1.000
_cell.length_c   1.000
_cell.angle_alpha   90.00
_cell.angle_beta   90.00
_cell.angle_gamma   90.00
#
_symmetry.space_group_name_H-M   'P 1'
#
loop_
_entity.id
_entity.type
_entity.pdbx_description
1 polymer ?
#
loop_
_entity_poly.entity_id
_entity_poly.type
_entity_poly.pdbx_seq_one_letter_code
_entity_poly.pdbx_strand_id
1 'polypeptide(L)'
;SSQDIIQVEKEEATISMQTTVGASEDERALSPPGFTIRKGLPWLQINLLTAFLAAFVVGLFEDTIAQFTALAVLLPVVAGQSGNTGAQALAVVMRGLALRDIRPSQWLRVTLKESYVALANGVAVAATTCTAVFFWSQSWGLTMVIGVSMVISMVMAGFSGAIIPI
;
A
#
# COMPACT_ATOMS: atom_id res chain seq x y z
N SER A 1 -21.90 -25.75 17.01
CA SER A 1 -21.77 -25.05 18.31
C SER A 1 -21.25 -23.64 18.09
N SER A 2 -21.27 -22.76 19.12
CA SER A 2 -20.66 -21.42 19.00
C SER A 2 -19.16 -21.49 18.65
N GLN A 3 -18.48 -22.55 19.09
CA GLN A 3 -17.06 -22.76 18.78
C GLN A 3 -16.83 -23.07 17.30
N ASP A 4 -17.73 -23.78 16.64
CA ASP A 4 -17.63 -24.11 15.22
C ASP A 4 -17.80 -22.84 14.36
N ILE A 5 -18.68 -21.93 14.78
CA ILE A 5 -18.89 -20.65 14.09
C ILE A 5 -17.63 -19.77 14.19
N ILE A 6 -17.05 -19.67 15.38
CA ILE A 6 -15.81 -18.91 15.60
C ILE A 6 -14.64 -19.48 14.79
N GLN A 7 -14.58 -20.80 14.65
CA GLN A 7 -13.54 -21.46 13.88
C GLN A 7 -13.68 -21.18 12.38
N VAL A 8 -14.90 -21.24 11.85
CA VAL A 8 -15.18 -20.90 10.45
C VAL A 8 -14.86 -19.42 10.16
N GLU A 9 -15.25 -18.51 11.05
CA GLU A 9 -14.91 -17.08 10.88
C GLU A 9 -13.41 -16.81 10.89
N LYS A 10 -12.63 -17.53 11.72
CA LYS A 10 -11.17 -17.44 11.74
C LYS A 10 -10.55 -18.00 10.46
N GLU A 11 -11.06 -19.09 9.92
CA GLU A 11 -10.60 -19.69 8.67
C GLU A 11 -10.89 -18.76 7.49
N GLU A 12 -12.10 -18.19 7.39
CA GLU A 12 -12.45 -17.21 6.35
C GLU A 12 -11.56 -15.96 6.40
N ALA A 13 -11.28 -15.44 7.61
CA ALA A 13 -10.39 -14.30 7.79
C ALA A 13 -8.94 -14.62 7.35
N THR A 14 -8.47 -15.83 7.65
CA THR A 14 -7.12 -16.27 7.27
C THR A 14 -7.02 -16.42 5.75
N ILE A 15 -8.00 -17.05 5.12
CA ILE A 15 -8.09 -17.22 3.65
C ILE A 15 -8.10 -15.85 2.97
N SER A 16 -8.92 -14.91 3.45
CA SER A 16 -8.96 -13.55 2.93
C SER A 16 -7.61 -12.84 2.99
N MET A 17 -6.86 -13.00 4.08
CA MET A 17 -5.51 -12.43 4.21
C MET A 17 -4.53 -13.04 3.20
N GLN A 18 -4.56 -14.36 3.01
CA GLN A 18 -3.67 -15.06 2.09
C GLN A 18 -3.95 -14.68 0.63
N THR A 19 -5.21 -14.67 0.23
CA THR A 19 -5.59 -14.35 -1.15
C THR A 19 -5.29 -12.90 -1.52
N THR A 20 -5.37 -11.97 -0.57
CA THR A 20 -5.03 -10.55 -0.78
C THR A 20 -3.56 -10.34 -1.19
N VAL A 21 -2.66 -11.19 -0.74
CA VAL A 21 -1.23 -11.15 -1.11
C VAL A 21 -0.86 -12.17 -2.20
N GLY A 22 -1.85 -12.83 -2.80
CA GLY A 22 -1.66 -13.81 -3.87
C GLY A 22 -1.15 -15.17 -3.42
N ALA A 23 -1.21 -15.46 -2.12
CA ALA A 23 -0.99 -16.81 -1.61
C ALA A 23 -2.24 -17.67 -1.84
N SER A 24 -2.04 -18.96 -2.07
CA SER A 24 -3.17 -19.91 -2.26
C SER A 24 -3.86 -20.17 -0.92
N GLU A 25 -5.18 -20.33 -0.95
CA GLU A 25 -5.99 -20.72 0.21
C GLU A 25 -5.51 -22.03 0.86
N ASP A 26 -5.00 -22.95 0.04
CA ASP A 26 -4.48 -24.23 0.48
C ASP A 26 -3.02 -24.17 0.97
N GLU A 27 -2.37 -23.02 0.89
CA GLU A 27 -0.96 -22.86 1.23
C GLU A 27 -0.76 -22.79 2.73
N ARG A 28 0.16 -23.63 3.23
CA ARG A 28 0.57 -23.68 4.63
C ARG A 28 2.07 -23.43 4.74
N ALA A 29 2.53 -23.06 5.93
CA ALA A 29 3.93 -22.74 6.21
C ALA A 29 4.92 -23.86 5.81
N LEU A 30 4.48 -25.11 5.78
CA LEU A 30 5.29 -26.28 5.39
C LEU A 30 4.88 -26.87 4.05
N SER A 31 4.13 -26.16 3.20
CA SER A 31 3.78 -26.60 1.85
C SER A 31 5.05 -26.81 1.02
N PRO A 32 5.05 -27.80 0.09
CA PRO A 32 6.19 -28.04 -0.79
C PRO A 32 6.49 -26.78 -1.64
N PRO A 33 7.78 -26.40 -1.81
CA PRO A 33 8.14 -25.16 -2.54
C PRO A 33 7.59 -25.13 -3.98
N GLY A 34 7.54 -26.27 -4.67
CA GLY A 34 6.99 -26.33 -6.02
C GLY A 34 5.50 -25.99 -6.10
N PHE A 35 4.72 -26.32 -5.08
CA PHE A 35 3.31 -25.94 -4.98
C PHE A 35 3.16 -24.42 -4.79
N THR A 36 3.86 -23.84 -3.84
CA THR A 36 3.89 -22.40 -3.55
C THR A 36 4.28 -21.58 -4.78
N ILE A 37 5.39 -21.97 -5.45
CA ILE A 37 5.85 -21.30 -6.67
C ILE A 37 4.77 -21.33 -7.77
N ARG A 38 4.21 -22.49 -8.05
CA ARG A 38 3.22 -22.63 -9.12
C ARG A 38 1.95 -21.82 -8.86
N LYS A 39 1.54 -21.69 -7.61
CA LYS A 39 0.32 -20.97 -7.21
C LYS A 39 0.57 -19.46 -7.08
N GLY A 40 1.71 -19.05 -6.54
CA GLY A 40 2.05 -17.64 -6.33
C GLY A 40 2.59 -16.92 -7.57
N LEU A 41 3.25 -17.64 -8.49
CA LEU A 41 3.89 -17.05 -9.67
C LEU A 41 2.95 -16.21 -10.55
N PRO A 42 1.72 -16.64 -10.89
CA PRO A 42 0.80 -15.82 -11.69
C PRO A 42 0.50 -14.45 -11.05
N TRP A 43 0.30 -14.41 -9.76
CA TRP A 43 0.08 -13.15 -9.03
C TRP A 43 1.31 -12.24 -9.10
N LEU A 44 2.50 -12.78 -8.91
CA LEU A 44 3.76 -12.03 -9.03
C LEU A 44 3.97 -11.47 -10.44
N GLN A 45 3.55 -12.19 -11.49
CA GLN A 45 3.61 -11.70 -12.86
C GLN A 45 2.64 -10.54 -13.11
N ILE A 46 1.43 -10.59 -12.53
CA ILE A 46 0.48 -9.47 -12.60
C ILE A 46 1.06 -8.25 -11.87
N ASN A 47 1.63 -8.44 -10.68
CA ASN A 47 2.29 -7.36 -9.95
C ASN A 47 3.49 -6.79 -10.72
N LEU A 48 4.26 -7.64 -11.40
CA LEU A 48 5.37 -7.19 -12.25
C LEU A 48 4.87 -6.32 -13.40
N LEU A 49 3.75 -6.66 -14.03
CA LEU A 49 3.15 -5.85 -15.08
C LEU A 49 2.73 -4.45 -14.57
N THR A 50 2.11 -4.39 -13.40
CA THR A 50 1.76 -3.10 -12.78
C THR A 50 2.99 -2.30 -12.37
N ALA A 51 4.07 -2.96 -11.93
CA ALA A 51 5.34 -2.31 -11.65
C ALA A 51 5.99 -1.72 -12.92
N PHE A 52 5.93 -2.42 -14.05
CA PHE A 52 6.38 -1.89 -15.33
C PHE A 52 5.55 -0.69 -15.80
N LEU A 53 4.25 -0.69 -15.55
CA LEU A 53 3.40 0.46 -15.85
C LEU A 53 3.83 1.69 -15.02
N ALA A 54 4.10 1.50 -13.74
CA ALA A 54 4.64 2.56 -12.89
C ALA A 54 6.02 3.03 -13.36
N ALA A 55 6.92 2.11 -13.70
CA ALA A 55 8.25 2.41 -14.24
C ALA A 55 8.16 3.20 -15.56
N PHE A 56 7.21 2.87 -16.43
CA PHE A 56 6.96 3.62 -17.66
C PHE A 56 6.58 5.07 -17.36
N VAL A 57 5.67 5.30 -16.40
CA VAL A 57 5.29 6.67 -15.99
C VAL A 57 6.49 7.44 -15.45
N VAL A 58 7.32 6.82 -14.62
CA VAL A 58 8.57 7.44 -14.12
C VAL A 58 9.53 7.75 -15.27
N GLY A 59 9.64 6.86 -16.26
CA GLY A 59 10.48 7.03 -17.45
C GLY A 59 10.10 8.24 -18.31
N LEU A 60 8.84 8.68 -18.31
CA LEU A 60 8.42 9.92 -18.99
C LEU A 60 9.10 11.17 -18.41
N PHE A 61 9.64 11.09 -17.20
CA PHE A 61 10.30 12.17 -16.50
C PHE A 61 11.81 11.94 -16.34
N GLU A 62 12.39 11.01 -17.11
CA GLU A 62 13.80 10.60 -17.00
C GLU A 62 14.75 11.80 -17.08
N ASP A 63 14.57 12.70 -18.05
CA ASP A 63 15.40 13.89 -18.21
C ASP A 63 15.34 14.83 -17.00
N THR A 64 14.15 14.96 -16.39
CA THR A 64 13.98 15.78 -15.18
C THR A 64 14.67 15.14 -13.99
N ILE A 65 14.54 13.82 -13.84
CA ILE A 65 15.18 13.05 -12.76
C ILE A 65 16.71 13.06 -12.92
N ALA A 66 17.22 12.99 -14.15
CA ALA A 66 18.64 13.07 -14.43
C ALA A 66 19.24 14.43 -14.05
N GLN A 67 18.50 15.53 -14.23
CA GLN A 67 18.91 16.85 -13.80
C GLN A 67 18.91 17.01 -12.26
N PHE A 68 18.04 16.29 -11.57
CA PHE A 68 17.87 16.37 -10.12
C PHE A 68 18.06 14.98 -9.48
N THR A 69 19.28 14.49 -9.46
CA THR A 69 19.64 13.14 -8.94
C THR A 69 19.10 12.87 -7.53
N ALA A 70 18.96 13.92 -6.72
CA ALA A 70 18.36 13.83 -5.38
C ALA A 70 16.91 13.30 -5.41
N LEU A 71 16.14 13.53 -6.47
CA LEU A 71 14.80 12.98 -6.64
C LEU A 71 14.86 11.45 -6.75
N ALA A 72 15.81 10.91 -7.54
CA ALA A 72 15.97 9.47 -7.69
C ALA A 72 16.34 8.80 -6.36
N VAL A 73 17.19 9.42 -5.55
CA VAL A 73 17.59 8.93 -4.22
C VAL A 73 16.40 8.90 -3.24
N LEU A 74 15.49 9.85 -3.35
CA LEU A 74 14.34 9.99 -2.44
C LEU A 74 13.08 9.26 -2.91
N LEU A 75 13.02 8.81 -4.18
CA LEU A 75 11.91 8.01 -4.72
C LEU A 75 11.54 6.80 -3.84
N PRO A 76 12.49 5.96 -3.39
CA PRO A 76 12.16 4.82 -2.52
C PRO A 76 11.56 5.22 -1.18
N VAL A 77 11.91 6.40 -0.65
CA VAL A 77 11.36 6.90 0.61
C VAL A 77 9.88 7.25 0.43
N VAL A 78 9.54 8.01 -0.61
CA VAL A 78 8.16 8.39 -0.91
C VAL A 78 7.33 7.16 -1.27
N ALA A 79 7.83 6.29 -2.16
CA ALA A 79 7.14 5.08 -2.59
C ALA A 79 6.94 4.09 -1.42
N GLY A 80 7.95 3.91 -0.57
CA GLY A 80 7.87 3.03 0.59
C GLY A 80 6.84 3.47 1.61
N GLN A 81 6.77 4.77 1.92
CA GLN A 81 5.78 5.30 2.86
C GLN A 81 4.35 5.22 2.29
N SER A 82 4.18 5.50 0.99
CA SER A 82 2.88 5.33 0.33
C SER A 82 2.43 3.88 0.34
N GLY A 83 3.33 2.93 0.02
CA GLY A 83 3.06 1.50 0.06
C GLY A 83 2.61 1.03 1.44
N ASN A 84 3.31 1.46 2.49
CA ASN A 84 2.94 1.15 3.87
C ASN A 84 1.56 1.71 4.23
N THR A 85 1.25 2.94 3.82
CA THR A 85 -0.05 3.58 4.07
C THR A 85 -1.18 2.83 3.36
N GLY A 86 -0.97 2.45 2.10
CA GLY A 86 -1.93 1.64 1.34
C GLY A 86 -2.18 0.27 1.97
N ALA A 87 -1.11 -0.42 2.39
CA ALA A 87 -1.20 -1.70 3.08
C ALA A 87 -1.93 -1.59 4.42
N GLN A 88 -1.72 -0.52 5.20
CA GLN A 88 -2.44 -0.28 6.44
C GLN A 88 -3.94 -0.07 6.20
N ALA A 89 -4.32 0.76 5.24
CA ALA A 89 -5.73 0.99 4.88
C ALA A 89 -6.39 -0.31 4.41
N LEU A 90 -5.72 -1.06 3.53
CA LEU A 90 -6.18 -2.36 3.05
C LEU A 90 -6.43 -3.34 4.21
N ALA A 91 -5.47 -3.49 5.12
CA ALA A 91 -5.58 -4.40 6.25
C ALA A 91 -6.75 -4.05 7.19
N VAL A 92 -6.97 -2.75 7.46
CA VAL A 92 -8.08 -2.29 8.30
C VAL A 92 -9.43 -2.59 7.63
N VAL A 93 -9.55 -2.33 6.34
CA VAL A 93 -10.81 -2.55 5.60
C VAL A 93 -11.10 -4.05 5.46
N MET A 94 -10.09 -4.85 5.10
CA MET A 94 -10.21 -6.31 5.01
C MET A 94 -10.67 -6.92 6.33
N ARG A 95 -10.08 -6.49 7.44
CA ARG A 95 -10.52 -6.94 8.77
C ARG A 95 -11.96 -6.54 9.05
N GLY A 96 -12.34 -5.30 8.74
CA GLY A 96 -13.71 -4.82 8.95
C GLY A 96 -14.75 -5.60 8.14
N LEU A 97 -14.41 -6.00 6.90
CA LEU A 97 -15.26 -6.84 6.06
C LEU A 97 -15.33 -8.28 6.61
N ALA A 98 -14.21 -8.88 6.97
CA ALA A 98 -14.14 -10.24 7.51
C ALA A 98 -14.93 -10.39 8.83
N LEU A 99 -14.87 -9.39 9.70
CA LEU A 99 -15.61 -9.36 10.96
C LEU A 99 -17.07 -8.83 10.81
N ARG A 100 -17.48 -8.49 9.59
CA ARG A 100 -18.81 -7.88 9.31
C ARG A 100 -19.07 -6.57 10.07
N ASP A 101 -18.00 -5.90 10.54
CA ASP A 101 -18.09 -4.59 11.19
C ASP A 101 -18.50 -3.49 10.20
N ILE A 102 -18.16 -3.66 8.92
CA ILE A 102 -18.52 -2.76 7.82
C ILE A 102 -19.25 -3.53 6.72
N ARG A 103 -20.11 -2.81 6.00
CA ARG A 103 -20.85 -3.34 4.84
C ARG A 103 -20.34 -2.66 3.56
N PRO A 104 -20.34 -3.35 2.40
CA PRO A 104 -19.99 -2.72 1.13
C PRO A 104 -20.75 -1.43 0.83
N SER A 105 -21.99 -1.30 1.30
CA SER A 105 -22.79 -0.07 1.15
C SER A 105 -22.19 1.15 1.89
N GLN A 106 -21.27 0.96 2.81
CA GLN A 106 -20.60 2.02 3.59
C GLN A 106 -19.25 2.44 2.97
N TRP A 107 -18.95 1.98 1.75
CA TRP A 107 -17.69 2.20 1.07
C TRP A 107 -17.20 3.65 1.12
N LEU A 108 -18.07 4.61 0.84
CA LEU A 108 -17.71 6.03 0.82
C LEU A 108 -17.25 6.52 2.20
N ARG A 109 -17.95 6.12 3.26
CA ARG A 109 -17.62 6.51 4.63
C ARG A 109 -16.26 5.94 5.06
N VAL A 110 -16.02 4.68 4.72
CA VAL A 110 -14.77 3.98 5.05
C VAL A 110 -13.62 4.60 4.26
N THR A 111 -13.78 4.79 2.96
CA THR A 111 -12.75 5.38 2.09
C THR A 111 -12.40 6.81 2.50
N LEU A 112 -13.39 7.65 2.82
CA LEU A 112 -13.13 9.02 3.31
C LEU A 112 -12.40 9.02 4.65
N LYS A 113 -12.76 8.13 5.57
CA LYS A 113 -12.08 7.97 6.87
C LYS A 113 -10.62 7.56 6.66
N GLU A 114 -10.34 6.53 5.85
CA GLU A 114 -8.96 6.09 5.59
C GLU A 114 -8.14 7.15 4.83
N SER A 115 -8.76 7.88 3.89
CA SER A 115 -8.10 9.00 3.21
C SER A 115 -7.74 10.14 4.17
N TYR A 116 -8.60 10.44 5.14
CA TYR A 116 -8.31 11.41 6.19
C TYR A 116 -7.16 10.96 7.10
N VAL A 117 -7.15 9.69 7.51
CA VAL A 117 -6.05 9.10 8.28
C VAL A 117 -4.74 9.17 7.49
N ALA A 118 -4.79 8.83 6.20
CA ALA A 118 -3.64 8.91 5.30
C ALA A 118 -3.12 10.35 5.14
N LEU A 119 -4.02 11.34 5.09
CA LEU A 119 -3.66 12.75 5.05
C LEU A 119 -2.94 13.18 6.35
N ALA A 120 -3.51 12.85 7.50
CA ALA A 120 -2.92 13.21 8.79
C ALA A 120 -1.53 12.57 8.98
N ASN A 121 -1.41 11.28 8.69
CA ASN A 121 -0.14 10.56 8.72
C ASN A 121 0.83 11.11 7.67
N GLY A 122 0.34 11.42 6.47
CA GLY A 122 1.12 12.02 5.38
C GLY A 122 1.74 13.35 5.76
N VAL A 123 0.98 14.23 6.40
CA VAL A 123 1.51 15.52 6.91
C VAL A 123 2.58 15.29 7.98
N ALA A 124 2.34 14.39 8.93
CA ALA A 124 3.29 14.10 10.00
C ALA A 124 4.61 13.52 9.45
N VAL A 125 4.51 12.53 8.55
CA VAL A 125 5.68 11.89 7.91
C VAL A 125 6.40 12.87 6.98
N ALA A 126 5.66 13.68 6.22
CA ALA A 126 6.23 14.72 5.37
C ALA A 126 7.02 15.75 6.19
N ALA A 127 6.52 16.19 7.35
CA ALA A 127 7.24 17.12 8.23
C ALA A 127 8.59 16.56 8.67
N THR A 128 8.62 15.28 9.07
CA THR A 128 9.87 14.59 9.46
C THR A 128 10.82 14.46 8.26
N THR A 129 10.30 14.05 7.12
CA THR A 129 11.08 13.86 5.88
C THR A 129 11.62 15.19 5.37
N CYS A 130 10.79 16.24 5.36
CA CYS A 130 11.22 17.60 4.99
C CYS A 130 12.36 18.11 5.86
N THR A 131 12.29 17.87 7.16
CA THR A 131 13.37 18.22 8.08
C THR A 131 14.67 17.53 7.68
N ALA A 132 14.65 16.21 7.47
CA ALA A 132 15.83 15.45 7.07
C ALA A 132 16.37 15.88 5.69
N VAL A 133 15.48 16.06 4.70
CA VAL A 133 15.85 16.47 3.34
C VAL A 133 16.45 17.89 3.35
N PHE A 134 15.88 18.80 4.12
CA PHE A 134 16.42 20.15 4.22
C PHE A 134 17.83 20.18 4.80
N PHE A 135 18.08 19.46 5.90
CA PHE A 135 19.41 19.37 6.50
C PHE A 135 20.44 18.72 5.57
N TRP A 136 20.00 17.73 4.77
CA TRP A 136 20.87 17.03 3.82
C TRP A 136 21.16 17.87 2.57
N SER A 137 20.14 18.46 1.95
CA SER A 137 20.25 19.10 0.64
C SER A 137 20.45 20.62 0.68
N GLN A 138 20.12 21.26 1.80
CA GLN A 138 20.09 22.73 1.97
C GLN A 138 19.24 23.44 0.91
N SER A 139 18.27 22.74 0.31
CA SER A 139 17.41 23.20 -0.78
C SER A 139 15.95 23.23 -0.38
N TRP A 140 15.38 24.43 -0.27
CA TRP A 140 13.95 24.62 -0.01
C TRP A 140 13.08 24.05 -1.13
N GLY A 141 13.50 24.19 -2.40
CA GLY A 141 12.75 23.68 -3.56
C GLY A 141 12.60 22.16 -3.49
N LEU A 142 13.69 21.43 -3.28
CA LEU A 142 13.68 19.97 -3.16
C LEU A 142 12.83 19.53 -1.95
N THR A 143 12.98 20.20 -0.81
CA THR A 143 12.23 19.90 0.41
C THR A 143 10.72 20.02 0.19
N MET A 144 10.28 21.10 -0.46
CA MET A 144 8.86 21.32 -0.77
C MET A 144 8.31 20.29 -1.75
N VAL A 145 9.05 19.95 -2.81
CA VAL A 145 8.64 18.96 -3.78
C VAL A 145 8.45 17.59 -3.11
N ILE A 146 9.40 17.16 -2.29
CA ILE A 146 9.31 15.87 -1.58
C ILE A 146 8.17 15.87 -0.58
N GLY A 147 8.00 16.94 0.21
CA GLY A 147 6.92 17.03 1.21
C GLY A 147 5.53 16.96 0.57
N VAL A 148 5.30 17.74 -0.47
CA VAL A 148 4.01 17.73 -1.19
C VAL A 148 3.76 16.39 -1.88
N SER A 149 4.77 15.84 -2.57
CA SER A 149 4.67 14.53 -3.21
C SER A 149 4.36 13.42 -2.22
N MET A 150 4.97 13.45 -1.02
CA MET A 150 4.72 12.47 0.03
C MET A 150 3.27 12.53 0.53
N VAL A 151 2.75 13.71 0.82
CA VAL A 151 1.35 13.86 1.27
C VAL A 151 0.39 13.35 0.20
N ILE A 152 0.55 13.78 -1.06
CA ILE A 152 -0.33 13.36 -2.16
C ILE A 152 -0.26 11.86 -2.36
N SER A 153 0.93 11.27 -2.42
CA SER A 153 1.09 9.83 -2.67
C SER A 153 0.52 8.98 -1.53
N MET A 154 0.69 9.41 -0.27
CA MET A 154 0.10 8.71 0.87
C MET A 154 -1.42 8.79 0.89
N VAL A 155 -2.02 9.94 0.55
CA VAL A 155 -3.48 10.08 0.42
C VAL A 155 -4.02 9.17 -0.68
N MET A 156 -3.37 9.17 -1.85
CA MET A 156 -3.76 8.29 -2.97
C MET A 156 -3.63 6.81 -2.61
N ALA A 157 -2.59 6.44 -1.89
CA ALA A 157 -2.38 5.07 -1.42
C ALA A 157 -3.43 4.65 -0.39
N GLY A 158 -3.74 5.51 0.60
CA GLY A 158 -4.78 5.24 1.59
C GLY A 158 -6.18 5.12 0.95
N PHE A 159 -6.50 6.00 0.00
CA PHE A 159 -7.73 5.93 -0.79
C PHE A 159 -7.82 4.60 -1.56
N SER A 160 -6.76 4.24 -2.30
CA SER A 160 -6.72 3.02 -3.10
C SER A 160 -6.79 1.76 -2.23
N GLY A 161 -6.03 1.72 -1.14
CA GLY A 161 -6.03 0.62 -0.18
C GLY A 161 -7.39 0.41 0.49
N ALA A 162 -8.17 1.48 0.67
CA ALA A 162 -9.50 1.39 1.24
C ALA A 162 -10.57 0.94 0.23
N ILE A 163 -10.48 1.35 -1.04
CA ILE A 163 -11.55 1.10 -2.03
C ILE A 163 -11.42 -0.26 -2.72
N ILE A 164 -10.18 -0.75 -2.91
CA ILE A 164 -9.94 -1.99 -3.66
C ILE A 164 -10.63 -3.22 -3.04
N PRO A 165 -10.66 -3.42 -1.70
CA PRO A 165 -11.26 -4.60 -1.10
C PRO A 165 -12.79 -4.54 -0.98
N ILE A 166 -13.42 -3.41 -1.23
CA ILE A 166 -14.87 -3.20 -1.08
C ILE A 166 -15.62 -3.49 -2.38
#